data_979b7176c2fc8727ebf4b4f824f32db6
#
_entry.id   979b7176c2fc8727ebf4b4f824f32db6
#
_cell.length_a   1.000
_cell.length_b   1.000
_cell.length_c   1.000
_cell.angle_alpha   90.00
_cell.angle_beta   90.00
_cell.angle_gamma   90.00
#
_symmetry.space_group_name_H-M   'P 1'
#
loop_
_entity.id
_entity.type
_entity.pdbx_description
1 polymer ?
#
loop_
_entity_poly.entity_id
_entity_poly.type
_entity_poly.pdbx_seq_one_letter_code
_entity_poly.pdbx_strand_id
1 'polypeptide(L)'
;DAVMPSTEMTLFGKTFSTPVATAALSHLGGTYPDGMAAMAQGAAQANALVFSGMGPRPELERMIATGASVIKIIKPYADRELVLAKIRHAEEHGALAVGIDTDHAFDRRHGYDIIEGRSMYPLSSRELTEFVRATKLPFFIKGVLSRVEARKCLDCGVQGMVVSHHNGRLECAVPPLMVLPEIAEECKGQAALFVDCAIQSGMDVFKALALGATGCCVGRPLMPPLKEQGPEGVRGVIEQITSDLRYTMAMTASPDVTHIDRSIVRQANFHW
;
A
#
# COMPACT_ATOMS: atom_id res chain seq x y z
N ASP A 1 -30.80 -0.96 -9.87
CA ASP A 1 -31.11 -2.40 -9.96
C ASP A 1 -30.04 -3.19 -9.23
N ALA A 2 -30.45 -4.20 -8.46
CA ALA A 2 -29.52 -5.06 -7.73
C ALA A 2 -28.73 -5.94 -8.71
N VAL A 3 -27.40 -5.89 -8.63
CA VAL A 3 -26.49 -6.73 -9.41
C VAL A 3 -25.51 -7.41 -8.46
N MET A 4 -24.98 -8.57 -8.84
CA MET A 4 -23.85 -9.16 -8.11
C MET A 4 -22.62 -8.28 -8.41
N PRO A 5 -22.03 -7.64 -7.38
CA PRO A 5 -20.93 -6.71 -7.61
C PRO A 5 -19.62 -7.41 -7.94
N SER A 6 -18.83 -6.77 -8.80
CA SER A 6 -17.44 -7.16 -9.04
C SER A 6 -16.50 -6.45 -8.05
N THR A 7 -15.63 -7.22 -7.40
CA THR A 7 -14.55 -6.72 -6.55
C THR A 7 -13.21 -6.62 -7.29
N GLU A 8 -13.20 -6.83 -8.60
CA GLU A 8 -11.98 -6.75 -9.40
C GLU A 8 -11.38 -5.35 -9.42
N MET A 9 -10.07 -5.28 -9.28
CA MET A 9 -9.29 -4.04 -9.38
C MET A 9 -8.24 -4.20 -10.48
N THR A 10 -8.16 -3.24 -11.39
CA THR A 10 -7.08 -3.20 -12.39
C THR A 10 -6.03 -2.17 -12.01
N LEU A 11 -4.76 -2.57 -12.03
CA LEU A 11 -3.62 -1.71 -11.72
C LEU A 11 -2.45 -2.05 -12.67
N PHE A 12 -1.92 -1.06 -13.37
CA PHE A 12 -0.78 -1.19 -14.29
C PHE A 12 -0.90 -2.37 -15.27
N GLY A 13 -2.08 -2.55 -15.85
CA GLY A 13 -2.36 -3.59 -16.83
C GLY A 13 -2.59 -5.00 -16.25
N LYS A 14 -2.60 -5.15 -14.92
CA LYS A 14 -2.96 -6.41 -14.25
C LYS A 14 -4.30 -6.30 -13.55
N THR A 15 -5.09 -7.36 -13.60
CA THR A 15 -6.38 -7.48 -12.90
C THR A 15 -6.21 -8.38 -11.68
N PHE A 16 -6.67 -7.86 -10.54
CA PHE A 16 -6.72 -8.53 -9.25
C PHE A 16 -8.17 -8.83 -8.88
N SER A 17 -8.42 -9.90 -8.16
CA SER A 17 -9.78 -10.29 -7.74
C SER A 17 -10.35 -9.39 -6.63
N THR A 18 -9.52 -8.52 -6.06
CA THR A 18 -9.86 -7.69 -4.90
C THR A 18 -9.04 -6.39 -4.88
N PRO A 19 -9.58 -5.29 -4.34
CA PRO A 19 -8.82 -4.08 -4.04
C PRO A 19 -8.03 -4.17 -2.71
N VAL A 20 -8.08 -5.33 -2.04
CA VAL A 20 -7.33 -5.60 -0.81
C VAL A 20 -5.92 -6.03 -1.16
N ALA A 21 -4.92 -5.32 -0.66
CA ALA A 21 -3.51 -5.63 -0.79
C ALA A 21 -2.88 -5.92 0.57
N THR A 22 -1.74 -6.58 0.63
CA THR A 22 -0.95 -6.60 1.87
C THR A 22 -0.31 -5.23 2.10
N ALA A 23 -0.17 -4.81 3.36
CA ALA A 23 0.65 -3.63 3.67
C ALA A 23 2.14 -3.93 3.46
N ALA A 24 2.95 -2.87 3.32
CA ALA A 24 4.40 -2.96 3.16
C ALA A 24 5.09 -3.43 4.47
N LEU A 25 4.77 -4.66 4.91
CA LEU A 25 5.37 -5.30 6.07
C LEU A 25 6.83 -5.69 5.79
N SER A 26 7.57 -5.96 6.85
CA SER A 26 8.99 -6.35 6.84
C SER A 26 9.25 -7.36 7.97
N HIS A 27 10.32 -8.15 7.84
CA HIS A 27 10.85 -8.99 8.93
C HIS A 27 9.87 -10.03 9.50
N LEU A 28 9.04 -10.63 8.67
CA LEU A 28 8.06 -11.64 9.10
C LEU A 28 8.68 -13.02 9.39
N GLY A 29 10.00 -13.18 9.25
CA GLY A 29 10.71 -14.43 9.57
C GLY A 29 10.57 -14.88 11.02
N GLY A 30 10.36 -13.93 11.96
CA GLY A 30 10.02 -14.24 13.34
C GLY A 30 8.57 -14.64 13.58
N THR A 31 7.68 -14.40 12.62
CA THR A 31 6.27 -14.77 12.69
C THR A 31 6.02 -16.14 12.07
N TYR A 32 6.63 -16.40 10.92
CA TYR A 32 6.50 -17.66 10.18
C TYR A 32 7.79 -17.93 9.38
N PRO A 33 8.23 -19.20 9.19
CA PRO A 33 9.38 -19.51 8.35
C PRO A 33 9.22 -18.92 6.95
N ASP A 34 10.22 -18.16 6.48
CA ASP A 34 10.17 -17.35 5.25
C ASP A 34 8.88 -16.50 5.13
N GLY A 35 8.50 -15.84 6.24
CA GLY A 35 7.18 -15.22 6.42
C GLY A 35 6.80 -14.19 5.35
N MET A 36 7.79 -13.50 4.73
CA MET A 36 7.52 -12.57 3.63
C MET A 36 7.11 -13.32 2.36
N ALA A 37 7.77 -14.41 2.01
CA ALA A 37 7.38 -15.24 0.88
C ALA A 37 6.05 -15.98 1.15
N ALA A 38 5.83 -16.44 2.39
CA ALA A 38 4.56 -17.05 2.80
C ALA A 38 3.38 -16.06 2.68
N MET A 39 3.58 -14.80 3.11
CA MET A 39 2.58 -13.75 2.94
C MET A 39 2.30 -13.48 1.45
N ALA A 40 3.34 -13.40 0.63
CA ALA A 40 3.21 -13.19 -0.81
C ALA A 40 2.47 -14.36 -1.48
N GLN A 41 2.76 -15.59 -1.09
CA GLN A 41 2.08 -16.80 -1.59
C GLN A 41 0.58 -16.77 -1.27
N GLY A 42 0.20 -16.46 -0.04
CA GLY A 42 -1.21 -16.37 0.35
C GLY A 42 -1.96 -15.28 -0.41
N ALA A 43 -1.33 -14.12 -0.61
CA ALA A 43 -1.90 -13.04 -1.42
C ALA A 43 -2.01 -13.43 -2.90
N ALA A 44 -1.01 -14.13 -3.47
CA ALA A 44 -1.06 -14.63 -4.85
C ALA A 44 -2.20 -15.63 -5.04
N GLN A 45 -2.44 -16.54 -4.09
CA GLN A 45 -3.55 -17.50 -4.12
C GLN A 45 -4.91 -16.80 -4.10
N ALA A 46 -5.04 -15.64 -3.44
CA ALA A 46 -6.23 -14.79 -3.48
C ALA A 46 -6.28 -13.86 -4.70
N ASN A 47 -5.32 -13.95 -5.62
CA ASN A 47 -5.10 -12.99 -6.70
C ASN A 47 -5.16 -11.54 -6.21
N ALA A 48 -4.42 -11.25 -5.14
CA ALA A 48 -4.31 -9.95 -4.50
C ALA A 48 -2.92 -9.34 -4.69
N LEU A 49 -2.85 -8.00 -4.63
CA LEU A 49 -1.62 -7.24 -4.73
C LEU A 49 -0.79 -7.34 -3.43
N VAL A 50 0.52 -7.37 -3.57
CA VAL A 50 1.46 -7.39 -2.45
C VAL A 50 2.28 -6.11 -2.40
N PHE A 51 2.25 -5.40 -1.27
CA PHE A 51 3.27 -4.42 -0.93
C PHE A 51 4.32 -5.08 -0.03
N SER A 52 5.59 -4.88 -0.35
CA SER A 52 6.74 -5.38 0.41
C SER A 52 7.53 -4.21 0.97
N GLY A 53 7.84 -4.24 2.25
CA GLY A 53 8.69 -3.26 2.91
C GLY A 53 10.17 -3.58 2.80
N MET A 54 10.92 -3.28 3.87
CA MET A 54 12.36 -3.52 3.96
C MET A 54 12.67 -5.02 3.97
N GLY A 55 13.81 -5.37 3.39
CA GLY A 55 14.32 -6.73 3.38
C GLY A 55 15.54 -6.88 2.47
N PRO A 56 16.28 -8.00 2.57
CA PRO A 56 17.39 -8.30 1.70
C PRO A 56 16.91 -8.63 0.27
N ARG A 57 17.84 -8.51 -0.70
CA ARG A 57 17.52 -8.77 -2.12
C ARG A 57 16.87 -10.15 -2.36
N PRO A 58 17.42 -11.27 -1.84
CA PRO A 58 16.83 -12.60 -2.08
C PRO A 58 15.40 -12.76 -1.56
N GLU A 59 14.97 -11.95 -0.60
CA GLU A 59 13.60 -12.00 -0.08
C GLU A 59 12.59 -11.55 -1.13
N LEU A 60 12.87 -10.44 -1.84
CA LEU A 60 12.01 -10.00 -2.94
C LEU A 60 11.92 -11.04 -4.05
N GLU A 61 13.05 -11.66 -4.40
CA GLU A 61 13.10 -12.73 -5.41
C GLU A 61 12.20 -13.91 -5.03
N ARG A 62 12.28 -14.37 -3.77
CA ARG A 62 11.40 -15.45 -3.27
C ARG A 62 9.93 -15.06 -3.26
N MET A 63 9.61 -13.80 -2.89
CA MET A 63 8.23 -13.32 -2.94
C MET A 63 7.67 -13.35 -4.37
N ILE A 64 8.43 -12.87 -5.35
CA ILE A 64 8.02 -12.87 -6.76
C ILE A 64 7.93 -14.30 -7.30
N ALA A 65 8.82 -15.19 -6.90
CA ALA A 65 8.80 -16.60 -7.29
C ALA A 65 7.52 -17.35 -6.85
N THR A 66 6.78 -16.83 -5.87
CA THR A 66 5.44 -17.38 -5.49
C THR A 66 4.35 -17.07 -6.53
N GLY A 67 4.63 -16.30 -7.56
CA GLY A 67 3.64 -15.79 -8.53
C GLY A 67 2.97 -14.48 -8.10
N ALA A 68 3.33 -13.92 -6.95
CA ALA A 68 2.77 -12.67 -6.46
C ALA A 68 3.17 -11.46 -7.32
N SER A 69 2.23 -10.55 -7.53
CA SER A 69 2.52 -9.21 -8.07
C SER A 69 2.96 -8.31 -6.92
N VAL A 70 4.24 -7.93 -6.90
CA VAL A 70 4.85 -7.23 -5.77
C VAL A 70 5.17 -5.78 -6.11
N ILE A 71 4.76 -4.85 -5.26
CA ILE A 71 5.24 -3.46 -5.22
C ILE A 71 6.28 -3.36 -4.11
N LYS A 72 7.53 -3.07 -4.47
CA LYS A 72 8.63 -2.94 -3.51
C LYS A 72 8.73 -1.53 -2.96
N ILE A 73 8.56 -1.36 -1.65
CA ILE A 73 8.75 -0.09 -0.95
C ILE A 73 10.13 -0.08 -0.29
N ILE A 74 10.96 0.86 -0.70
CA ILE A 74 12.34 1.06 -0.27
C ILE A 74 12.38 2.15 0.81
N LYS A 75 13.26 2.00 1.79
CA LYS A 75 13.49 3.04 2.80
C LYS A 75 14.26 4.24 2.20
N PRO A 76 14.09 5.45 2.75
CA PRO A 76 14.76 6.66 2.26
C PRO A 76 16.22 6.70 2.77
N TYR A 77 17.03 5.72 2.34
CA TYR A 77 18.45 5.66 2.75
C TYR A 77 19.20 6.92 2.36
N ALA A 78 20.07 7.42 3.25
CA ALA A 78 20.99 8.51 2.95
C ALA A 78 21.97 8.12 1.83
N ASP A 79 22.31 6.83 1.73
CA ASP A 79 23.07 6.26 0.60
C ASP A 79 22.17 6.15 -0.63
N ARG A 80 22.27 7.11 -1.53
CA ARG A 80 21.45 7.20 -2.76
C ARG A 80 21.80 6.10 -3.76
N GLU A 81 23.05 5.64 -3.80
CA GLU A 81 23.44 4.51 -4.65
C GLU A 81 22.78 3.21 -4.18
N LEU A 82 22.62 3.02 -2.88
CA LEU A 82 21.87 1.90 -2.35
C LEU A 82 20.40 1.95 -2.77
N VAL A 83 19.76 3.14 -2.76
CA VAL A 83 18.38 3.31 -3.25
C VAL A 83 18.29 2.93 -4.73
N LEU A 84 19.16 3.47 -5.57
CA LEU A 84 19.22 3.15 -7.00
C LEU A 84 19.47 1.66 -7.24
N ALA A 85 20.38 1.05 -6.49
CA ALA A 85 20.65 -0.39 -6.60
C ALA A 85 19.45 -1.26 -6.23
N LYS A 86 18.63 -0.83 -5.25
CA LYS A 86 17.39 -1.52 -4.88
C LYS A 86 16.28 -1.31 -5.93
N ILE A 87 16.19 -0.14 -6.54
CA ILE A 87 15.28 0.15 -7.65
C ILE A 87 15.60 -0.76 -8.85
N ARG A 88 16.88 -0.78 -9.29
CA ARG A 88 17.32 -1.66 -10.38
C ARG A 88 17.03 -3.13 -10.08
N HIS A 89 17.35 -3.59 -8.88
CA HIS A 89 17.07 -4.97 -8.47
C HIS A 89 15.58 -5.31 -8.55
N ALA A 90 14.68 -4.42 -8.12
CA ALA A 90 13.24 -4.64 -8.22
C ALA A 90 12.78 -4.74 -9.69
N GLU A 91 13.30 -3.90 -10.57
CA GLU A 91 13.00 -3.92 -12.00
C GLU A 91 13.52 -5.20 -12.66
N GLU A 92 14.78 -5.57 -12.42
CA GLU A 92 15.43 -6.77 -13.00
C GLU A 92 14.71 -8.08 -12.62
N HIS A 93 14.09 -8.13 -11.44
CA HIS A 93 13.40 -9.33 -10.95
C HIS A 93 11.87 -9.30 -11.16
N GLY A 94 11.35 -8.31 -11.90
CA GLY A 94 9.95 -8.30 -12.33
C GLY A 94 8.95 -7.85 -11.26
N ALA A 95 9.36 -6.97 -10.34
CA ALA A 95 8.40 -6.27 -9.48
C ALA A 95 7.37 -5.51 -10.34
N LEU A 96 6.12 -5.43 -9.89
CA LEU A 96 5.07 -4.68 -10.57
C LEU A 96 5.31 -3.17 -10.54
N ALA A 97 5.84 -2.69 -9.42
CA ALA A 97 6.19 -1.29 -9.19
C ALA A 97 7.25 -1.19 -8.09
N VAL A 98 7.85 -0.03 -7.96
CA VAL A 98 8.80 0.30 -6.89
C VAL A 98 8.41 1.62 -6.25
N GLY A 99 8.80 1.85 -5.02
CA GLY A 99 8.51 3.12 -4.35
C GLY A 99 9.39 3.37 -3.14
N ILE A 100 9.20 4.53 -2.53
CA ILE A 100 9.93 4.96 -1.33
C ILE A 100 8.95 5.30 -0.21
N ASP A 101 9.33 4.92 1.00
CA ASP A 101 8.66 5.22 2.25
C ASP A 101 9.26 6.50 2.85
N THR A 102 8.55 7.61 2.77
CA THR A 102 9.07 8.93 3.16
C THR A 102 8.96 9.22 4.66
N ASP A 103 8.12 8.48 5.38
CA ASP A 103 7.83 8.73 6.79
C ASP A 103 8.90 8.13 7.75
N HIS A 104 9.95 7.52 7.22
CA HIS A 104 11.10 6.98 7.96
C HIS A 104 12.37 7.85 7.88
N ALA A 105 12.28 9.08 7.45
CA ALA A 105 13.45 9.95 7.37
C ALA A 105 13.96 10.41 8.75
N PHE A 106 13.07 10.52 9.74
CA PHE A 106 13.37 11.03 11.07
C PHE A 106 12.96 10.06 12.17
N ASP A 107 13.70 10.07 13.26
CA ASP A 107 13.27 9.50 14.53
C ASP A 107 12.88 10.59 15.54
N ARG A 108 12.25 10.19 16.65
CA ARG A 108 11.76 11.14 17.67
C ARG A 108 12.84 11.72 18.56
N ARG A 109 14.05 11.16 18.60
CA ARG A 109 15.07 11.45 19.63
C ARG A 109 16.35 11.99 19.05
N HIS A 110 16.79 11.51 17.89
CA HIS A 110 18.14 11.66 17.39
C HIS A 110 18.25 12.41 16.06
N GLY A 111 17.13 12.85 15.48
CA GLY A 111 17.09 13.56 14.21
C GLY A 111 16.82 12.61 13.03
N TYR A 112 17.86 12.17 12.32
CA TYR A 112 17.66 11.20 11.24
C TYR A 112 17.51 9.78 11.76
N ASP A 113 16.58 9.01 11.20
CA ASP A 113 16.35 7.62 11.59
C ASP A 113 17.55 6.73 11.19
N ILE A 114 17.81 5.71 11.99
CA ILE A 114 18.84 4.70 11.72
C ILE A 114 18.17 3.33 11.78
N ILE A 115 18.12 2.65 10.63
CA ILE A 115 17.51 1.33 10.53
C ILE A 115 18.59 0.32 10.09
N GLU A 116 18.80 -0.73 10.87
CA GLU A 116 19.84 -1.74 10.62
C GLU A 116 21.24 -1.12 10.38
N GLY A 117 21.59 -0.12 11.17
CA GLY A 117 22.88 0.58 11.07
C GLY A 117 23.02 1.50 9.87
N ARG A 118 21.95 1.76 9.12
CA ARG A 118 21.93 2.64 7.96
C ARG A 118 21.16 3.91 8.27
N SER A 119 21.75 5.05 7.98
CA SER A 119 21.10 6.35 8.15
C SER A 119 20.01 6.55 7.08
N MET A 120 18.87 7.08 7.52
CA MET A 120 17.80 7.56 6.64
C MET A 120 17.96 9.06 6.44
N TYR A 121 17.36 9.59 5.36
CA TYR A 121 17.43 11.01 5.06
C TYR A 121 16.19 11.46 4.29
N PRO A 122 15.63 12.65 4.56
CA PRO A 122 14.49 13.15 3.83
C PRO A 122 14.78 13.28 2.33
N LEU A 123 13.77 12.98 1.53
CA LEU A 123 13.85 13.00 0.08
C LEU A 123 13.41 14.37 -0.45
N SER A 124 14.26 15.02 -1.23
CA SER A 124 13.89 16.22 -1.96
C SER A 124 13.10 15.88 -3.23
N SER A 125 12.30 16.83 -3.74
CA SER A 125 11.56 16.65 -5.00
C SER A 125 12.52 16.40 -6.19
N ARG A 126 13.73 16.97 -6.17
CA ARG A 126 14.75 16.71 -7.18
C ARG A 126 15.19 15.25 -7.17
N GLU A 127 15.57 14.72 -6.00
CA GLU A 127 15.98 13.32 -5.85
C GLU A 127 14.85 12.37 -6.19
N LEU A 128 13.61 12.67 -5.77
CA LEU A 128 12.44 11.89 -6.14
C LEU A 128 12.28 11.81 -7.66
N THR A 129 12.40 12.93 -8.35
CA THR A 129 12.35 12.97 -9.82
C THR A 129 13.47 12.13 -10.45
N GLU A 130 14.68 12.17 -9.90
CA GLU A 130 15.81 11.35 -10.35
C GLU A 130 15.52 9.85 -10.18
N PHE A 131 14.95 9.43 -9.03
CA PHE A 131 14.59 8.04 -8.79
C PHE A 131 13.45 7.56 -9.68
N VAL A 132 12.41 8.37 -9.88
CA VAL A 132 11.31 8.06 -10.80
C VAL A 132 11.85 7.82 -12.22
N ARG A 133 12.80 8.64 -12.68
CA ARG A 133 13.42 8.50 -14.00
C ARG A 133 14.42 7.35 -14.12
N ALA A 134 14.89 6.82 -12.99
CA ALA A 134 15.89 5.73 -12.96
C ALA A 134 15.31 4.35 -13.25
N THR A 135 13.99 4.23 -13.42
CA THR A 135 13.30 2.95 -13.67
C THR A 135 12.18 3.12 -14.69
N LYS A 136 11.83 2.03 -15.35
CA LYS A 136 10.63 1.92 -16.21
C LYS A 136 9.40 1.48 -15.43
N LEU A 137 9.58 1.02 -14.19
CA LEU A 137 8.47 0.60 -13.34
C LEU A 137 7.64 1.81 -12.90
N PRO A 138 6.33 1.66 -12.71
CA PRO A 138 5.53 2.63 -11.99
C PRO A 138 6.13 2.92 -10.62
N PHE A 139 6.10 4.20 -10.21
CA PHE A 139 6.74 4.63 -8.97
C PHE A 139 5.73 5.06 -7.91
N PHE A 140 5.92 4.56 -6.69
CA PHE A 140 5.07 4.83 -5.53
C PHE A 140 5.78 5.72 -4.50
N ILE A 141 5.00 6.53 -3.79
CA ILE A 141 5.39 7.14 -2.52
C ILE A 141 4.46 6.63 -1.41
N LYS A 142 5.05 6.18 -0.30
CA LYS A 142 4.30 5.83 0.91
C LYS A 142 4.58 6.84 2.01
N GLY A 143 3.51 7.27 2.72
CA GLY A 143 3.60 8.25 3.80
C GLY A 143 2.99 9.61 3.45
N VAL A 144 2.15 9.69 2.42
CA VAL A 144 1.45 10.92 2.01
C VAL A 144 0.26 11.18 2.94
N LEU A 145 0.18 12.38 3.51
CA LEU A 145 -0.90 12.78 4.43
C LEU A 145 -1.50 14.15 4.10
N SER A 146 -1.13 14.78 3.01
CA SER A 146 -1.68 16.07 2.62
C SER A 146 -1.82 16.22 1.12
N ARG A 147 -2.77 17.08 0.72
CA ARG A 147 -2.97 17.52 -0.66
C ARG A 147 -1.70 18.14 -1.27
N VAL A 148 -0.94 18.90 -0.47
CA VAL A 148 0.30 19.55 -0.93
C VAL A 148 1.39 18.52 -1.24
N GLU A 149 1.54 17.50 -0.41
CA GLU A 149 2.46 16.38 -0.68
C GLU A 149 2.05 15.61 -1.92
N ALA A 150 0.76 15.29 -2.05
CA ALA A 150 0.24 14.60 -3.24
C ALA A 150 0.55 15.37 -4.52
N ARG A 151 0.35 16.71 -4.54
CA ARG A 151 0.72 17.55 -5.68
C ARG A 151 2.20 17.47 -6.01
N LYS A 152 3.09 17.60 -5.02
CA LYS A 152 4.55 17.47 -5.20
C LYS A 152 4.94 16.09 -5.78
N CYS A 153 4.29 15.01 -5.32
CA CYS A 153 4.52 13.67 -5.84
C CYS A 153 4.14 13.57 -7.32
N LEU A 154 2.98 14.10 -7.70
CA LEU A 154 2.54 14.13 -9.10
C LEU A 154 3.50 14.92 -9.99
N ASP A 155 3.96 16.09 -9.53
CA ASP A 155 4.92 16.94 -10.25
C ASP A 155 6.26 16.25 -10.47
N CYS A 156 6.63 15.30 -9.60
CA CYS A 156 7.82 14.45 -9.75
C CYS A 156 7.58 13.21 -10.65
N GLY A 157 6.36 12.96 -11.13
CA GLY A 157 6.02 11.81 -11.98
C GLY A 157 5.66 10.54 -11.23
N VAL A 158 5.30 10.63 -9.96
CA VAL A 158 4.81 9.49 -9.15
C VAL A 158 3.46 9.02 -9.67
N GLN A 159 3.29 7.70 -9.82
CA GLN A 159 2.10 7.06 -10.40
C GLN A 159 1.25 6.32 -9.37
N GLY A 160 1.70 6.24 -8.13
CA GLY A 160 0.93 5.67 -7.03
C GLY A 160 1.35 6.23 -5.68
N MET A 161 0.40 6.30 -4.75
CA MET A 161 0.63 6.81 -3.40
C MET A 161 -0.04 5.89 -2.38
N VAL A 162 0.60 5.72 -1.22
CA VAL A 162 -0.04 5.14 -0.04
C VAL A 162 -0.27 6.26 0.96
N VAL A 163 -1.55 6.59 1.18
CA VAL A 163 -1.99 7.56 2.18
C VAL A 163 -1.84 6.90 3.55
N SER A 164 -0.91 7.37 4.37
CA SER A 164 -0.41 6.62 5.51
C SER A 164 0.28 7.52 6.54
N HIS A 165 0.06 7.26 7.83
CA HIS A 165 0.89 7.77 8.94
C HIS A 165 1.72 6.63 9.58
N HIS A 166 1.94 5.54 8.84
CA HIS A 166 2.72 4.38 9.26
C HIS A 166 2.28 3.82 10.62
N ASN A 167 0.95 3.74 10.83
CA ASN A 167 0.33 3.21 12.04
C ASN A 167 0.77 3.92 13.35
N GLY A 168 0.79 5.25 13.33
CA GLY A 168 1.08 6.06 14.51
C GLY A 168 2.57 6.43 14.66
N ARG A 169 3.37 6.31 13.62
CA ARG A 169 4.74 6.85 13.62
C ARG A 169 4.74 8.36 13.87
N LEU A 170 3.81 9.07 13.28
CA LEU A 170 3.49 10.44 13.65
C LEU A 170 2.38 10.43 14.70
N GLU A 171 2.68 10.89 15.92
CA GLU A 171 1.74 10.95 17.02
C GLU A 171 0.63 11.96 16.74
N CYS A 172 -0.60 11.60 17.07
CA CYS A 172 -1.79 12.40 16.78
C CYS A 172 -1.96 12.76 15.29
N ALA A 173 -1.36 12.00 14.39
CA ALA A 173 -1.59 12.20 12.96
C ALA A 173 -3.07 12.02 12.61
N VAL A 174 -3.52 12.80 11.66
CA VAL A 174 -4.86 12.66 11.10
C VAL A 174 -5.06 11.25 10.50
N PRO A 175 -6.19 10.58 10.78
CA PRO A 175 -6.48 9.30 10.13
C PRO A 175 -6.45 9.41 8.59
N PRO A 176 -5.79 8.49 7.88
CA PRO A 176 -5.64 8.57 6.43
C PRO A 176 -6.95 8.70 5.65
N LEU A 177 -8.04 8.06 6.10
CA LEU A 177 -9.36 8.19 5.48
C LEU A 177 -9.95 9.60 5.58
N MET A 178 -9.51 10.43 6.54
CA MET A 178 -10.00 11.81 6.67
C MET A 178 -9.38 12.75 5.63
N VAL A 179 -8.13 12.52 5.23
CA VAL A 179 -7.42 13.33 4.22
C VAL A 179 -7.51 12.74 2.82
N LEU A 180 -7.91 11.49 2.68
CA LEU A 180 -8.03 10.81 1.40
C LEU A 180 -8.89 11.57 0.39
N PRO A 181 -10.07 12.14 0.73
CA PRO A 181 -10.89 12.87 -0.24
C PRO A 181 -10.18 14.06 -0.89
N GLU A 182 -9.41 14.81 -0.10
CA GLU A 182 -8.65 15.97 -0.60
C GLU A 182 -7.49 15.54 -1.51
N ILE A 183 -6.82 14.43 -1.15
CA ILE A 183 -5.75 13.84 -1.94
C ILE A 183 -6.32 13.28 -3.26
N ALA A 184 -7.47 12.58 -3.21
CA ALA A 184 -8.12 12.04 -4.39
C ALA A 184 -8.57 13.15 -5.36
N GLU A 185 -9.11 14.25 -4.83
CA GLU A 185 -9.46 15.44 -5.61
C GLU A 185 -8.22 16.08 -6.27
N GLU A 186 -7.10 16.14 -5.58
CA GLU A 186 -5.85 16.65 -6.14
C GLU A 186 -5.29 15.74 -7.23
N CYS A 187 -5.35 14.43 -7.01
CA CYS A 187 -4.81 13.46 -7.96
C CYS A 187 -5.64 13.33 -9.23
N LYS A 188 -6.96 13.52 -9.18
CA LYS A 188 -7.87 13.44 -10.35
C LYS A 188 -7.64 12.19 -11.21
N GLY A 189 -7.34 11.05 -10.59
CA GLY A 189 -7.07 9.81 -11.29
C GLY A 189 -5.68 9.70 -11.95
N GLN A 190 -4.78 10.67 -11.78
CA GLN A 190 -3.43 10.63 -12.34
C GLN A 190 -2.50 9.64 -11.61
N ALA A 191 -2.83 9.25 -10.38
CA ALA A 191 -2.09 8.27 -9.60
C ALA A 191 -3.05 7.30 -8.91
N ALA A 192 -2.62 6.05 -8.75
CA ALA A 192 -3.32 5.07 -7.93
C ALA A 192 -3.19 5.43 -6.44
N LEU A 193 -4.30 5.42 -5.70
CA LEU A 193 -4.32 5.76 -4.28
C LEU A 193 -4.63 4.53 -3.44
N PHE A 194 -3.68 4.14 -2.61
CA PHE A 194 -3.87 3.12 -1.58
C PHE A 194 -3.93 3.76 -0.20
N VAL A 195 -4.63 3.09 0.71
CA VAL A 195 -4.75 3.54 2.12
C VAL A 195 -4.37 2.39 3.02
N ASP A 196 -3.60 2.68 4.05
CA ASP A 196 -3.35 1.77 5.16
C ASP A 196 -3.79 2.37 6.50
N CYS A 197 -3.31 1.84 7.61
CA CYS A 197 -3.63 2.25 8.98
C CYS A 197 -5.07 1.93 9.38
N ALA A 198 -5.21 0.83 10.12
CA ALA A 198 -6.46 0.32 10.70
C ALA A 198 -7.52 -0.19 9.70
N ILE A 199 -7.14 -0.56 8.50
CA ILE A 199 -8.02 -1.31 7.58
C ILE A 199 -8.11 -2.76 8.09
N GLN A 200 -9.31 -3.21 8.46
CA GLN A 200 -9.55 -4.49 9.12
C GLN A 200 -10.75 -5.27 8.55
N SER A 201 -11.64 -4.59 7.84
CA SER A 201 -12.90 -5.16 7.36
C SER A 201 -13.25 -4.72 5.94
N GLY A 202 -14.18 -5.45 5.30
CA GLY A 202 -14.72 -5.03 4.01
C GLY A 202 -15.43 -3.68 4.06
N MET A 203 -16.00 -3.30 5.21
CA MET A 203 -16.59 -1.99 5.40
C MET A 203 -15.54 -0.87 5.39
N ASP A 204 -14.34 -1.09 5.93
CA ASP A 204 -13.26 -0.11 5.86
C ASP A 204 -12.79 0.08 4.43
N VAL A 205 -12.65 -1.04 3.67
CA VAL A 205 -12.32 -1.01 2.25
C VAL A 205 -13.40 -0.28 1.46
N PHE A 206 -14.69 -0.59 1.69
CA PHE A 206 -15.80 0.10 1.04
C PHE A 206 -15.75 1.62 1.24
N LYS A 207 -15.54 2.07 2.48
CA LYS A 207 -15.41 3.50 2.79
C LYS A 207 -14.23 4.14 2.07
N ALA A 208 -13.09 3.47 2.04
CA ALA A 208 -11.91 3.97 1.35
C ALA A 208 -12.14 4.12 -0.16
N LEU A 209 -12.75 3.12 -0.79
CA LEU A 209 -13.10 3.17 -2.22
C LEU A 209 -14.09 4.31 -2.50
N ALA A 210 -15.14 4.44 -1.69
CA ALA A 210 -16.13 5.54 -1.79
C ALA A 210 -15.48 6.92 -1.65
N LEU A 211 -14.38 7.03 -0.91
CA LEU A 211 -13.62 8.27 -0.70
C LEU A 211 -12.51 8.50 -1.73
N GLY A 212 -12.37 7.62 -2.73
CA GLY A 212 -11.48 7.79 -3.87
C GLY A 212 -10.20 6.97 -3.85
N ALA A 213 -10.08 5.95 -2.97
CA ALA A 213 -8.98 4.99 -3.05
C ALA A 213 -9.13 4.06 -4.25
N THR A 214 -8.00 3.63 -4.80
CA THR A 214 -7.92 2.51 -5.76
C THR A 214 -7.98 1.17 -5.02
N GLY A 215 -7.40 1.11 -3.82
CA GLY A 215 -7.37 -0.08 -2.98
C GLY A 215 -6.88 0.20 -1.56
N CYS A 216 -6.82 -0.85 -0.75
CA CYS A 216 -6.44 -0.76 0.66
C CYS A 216 -5.35 -1.75 1.02
N CYS A 217 -4.46 -1.34 1.93
CA CYS A 217 -3.40 -2.20 2.44
C CYS A 217 -3.75 -2.72 3.84
N VAL A 218 -3.77 -4.04 4.00
CA VAL A 218 -4.01 -4.73 5.27
C VAL A 218 -2.67 -5.22 5.84
N GLY A 219 -2.38 -4.86 7.06
CA GLY A 219 -1.11 -5.21 7.72
C GLY A 219 -1.30 -6.18 8.89
N ARG A 220 -1.43 -5.64 10.10
CA ARG A 220 -1.50 -6.44 11.34
C ARG A 220 -2.56 -7.54 11.36
N PRO A 221 -3.75 -7.38 10.77
CA PRO A 221 -4.73 -8.48 10.71
C PRO A 221 -4.21 -9.75 10.02
N LEU A 222 -3.19 -9.64 9.16
CA LEU A 222 -2.58 -10.79 8.50
C LEU A 222 -1.63 -11.57 9.40
N MET A 223 -1.06 -10.95 10.45
CA MET A 223 0.03 -11.54 11.23
C MET A 223 -0.38 -12.78 12.06
N PRO A 224 -1.48 -12.75 12.85
CA PRO A 224 -1.90 -13.94 13.59
C PRO A 224 -2.23 -15.13 12.67
N PRO A 225 -3.06 -14.99 11.61
CA PRO A 225 -3.33 -16.07 10.68
C PRO A 225 -2.08 -16.57 9.93
N LEU A 226 -1.16 -15.67 9.55
CA LEU A 226 0.13 -16.08 8.99
C LEU A 226 0.92 -16.96 9.96
N LYS A 227 0.95 -16.60 11.25
CA LYS A 227 1.65 -17.37 12.28
C LYS A 227 1.06 -18.76 12.45
N GLU A 228 -0.25 -18.88 12.42
CA GLU A 228 -0.99 -20.11 12.72
C GLU A 228 -1.10 -21.05 11.51
N GLN A 229 -1.31 -20.49 10.31
CA GLN A 229 -1.72 -21.24 9.13
C GLN A 229 -0.84 -20.92 7.89
N GLY A 230 0.19 -20.09 8.04
CA GLY A 230 1.07 -19.71 6.93
C GLY A 230 0.33 -19.01 5.78
N PRO A 231 0.62 -19.36 4.51
CA PRO A 231 -0.01 -18.74 3.34
C PRO A 231 -1.54 -18.84 3.33
N GLU A 232 -2.09 -19.97 3.78
CA GLU A 232 -3.54 -20.20 3.84
C GLU A 232 -4.24 -19.21 4.77
N GLY A 233 -3.62 -18.87 5.89
CA GLY A 233 -4.16 -17.88 6.82
C GLY A 233 -4.21 -16.49 6.19
N VAL A 234 -3.18 -16.10 5.43
CA VAL A 234 -3.16 -14.82 4.71
C VAL A 234 -4.24 -14.79 3.64
N ARG A 235 -4.35 -15.86 2.84
CA ARG A 235 -5.40 -16.00 1.83
C ARG A 235 -6.78 -15.85 2.46
N GLY A 236 -7.05 -16.58 3.53
CA GLY A 236 -8.35 -16.56 4.23
C GLY A 236 -8.77 -15.18 4.70
N VAL A 237 -7.84 -14.38 5.25
CA VAL A 237 -8.13 -12.99 5.67
C VAL A 237 -8.48 -12.11 4.47
N ILE A 238 -7.72 -12.20 3.37
CA ILE A 238 -7.98 -11.40 2.17
C ILE A 238 -9.33 -11.78 1.57
N GLU A 239 -9.63 -13.06 1.45
CA GLU A 239 -10.91 -13.55 0.94
C GLU A 239 -12.09 -13.13 1.84
N GLN A 240 -11.93 -13.19 3.16
CA GLN A 240 -12.96 -12.76 4.11
C GLN A 240 -13.26 -11.26 3.95
N ILE A 241 -12.24 -10.40 3.96
CA ILE A 241 -12.41 -8.95 3.77
C ILE A 241 -13.05 -8.65 2.40
N THR A 242 -12.66 -9.40 1.36
CA THR A 242 -13.25 -9.27 0.02
C THR A 242 -14.71 -9.68 -0.02
N SER A 243 -15.08 -10.76 0.70
CA SER A 243 -16.46 -11.21 0.83
C SER A 243 -17.33 -10.18 1.54
N ASP A 244 -16.83 -9.60 2.63
CA ASP A 244 -17.52 -8.54 3.38
C ASP A 244 -17.68 -7.27 2.53
N LEU A 245 -16.66 -6.91 1.73
CA LEU A 245 -16.75 -5.82 0.77
C LEU A 245 -17.85 -6.09 -0.26
N ARG A 246 -17.85 -7.26 -0.88
CA ARG A 246 -18.85 -7.65 -1.89
C ARG A 246 -20.27 -7.61 -1.33
N TYR A 247 -20.46 -8.10 -0.09
CA TYR A 247 -21.74 -8.01 0.59
C TYR A 247 -22.18 -6.56 0.77
N THR A 248 -21.30 -5.68 1.25
CA THR A 248 -21.58 -4.26 1.43
C THR A 248 -21.93 -3.57 0.11
N MET A 249 -21.18 -3.88 -0.96
CA MET A 249 -21.45 -3.38 -2.30
C MET A 249 -22.81 -3.82 -2.83
N ALA A 250 -23.19 -5.10 -2.61
CA ALA A 250 -24.51 -5.61 -2.99
C ALA A 250 -25.65 -4.87 -2.26
N MET A 251 -25.49 -4.65 -0.95
CA MET A 251 -26.47 -3.95 -0.11
C MET A 251 -26.61 -2.46 -0.44
N THR A 252 -25.62 -1.87 -1.11
CA THR A 252 -25.61 -0.45 -1.50
C THR A 252 -25.79 -0.23 -3.01
N ALA A 253 -26.12 -1.30 -3.76
CA ALA A 253 -26.27 -1.27 -5.21
C ALA A 253 -25.04 -0.71 -5.95
N SER A 254 -23.83 -0.97 -5.42
CA SER A 254 -22.55 -0.59 -6.03
C SER A 254 -22.08 -1.71 -6.95
N PRO A 255 -22.09 -1.55 -8.30
CA PRO A 255 -21.86 -2.64 -9.24
C PRO A 255 -20.40 -3.11 -9.29
N ASP A 256 -19.45 -2.24 -9.01
CA ASP A 256 -18.02 -2.52 -8.99
C ASP A 256 -17.26 -1.52 -8.09
N VAL A 257 -15.96 -1.75 -7.92
CA VAL A 257 -15.09 -0.97 -7.02
C VAL A 257 -14.86 0.48 -7.46
N THR A 258 -15.19 0.81 -8.71
CA THR A 258 -15.03 2.17 -9.28
C THR A 258 -16.35 2.95 -9.32
N HIS A 259 -17.48 2.29 -9.08
CA HIS A 259 -18.82 2.88 -9.12
C HIS A 259 -19.54 2.76 -7.77
N ILE A 260 -18.88 3.27 -6.72
CA ILE A 260 -19.47 3.39 -5.38
C ILE A 260 -19.99 4.82 -5.19
N ASP A 261 -21.25 4.97 -4.83
CA ASP A 261 -21.83 6.28 -4.54
C ASP A 261 -21.26 6.85 -3.24
N ARG A 262 -20.44 7.89 -3.38
CA ARG A 262 -19.82 8.58 -2.24
C ARG A 262 -20.85 9.13 -1.24
N SER A 263 -22.06 9.44 -1.67
CA SER A 263 -23.12 9.99 -0.80
C SER A 263 -23.57 9.01 0.31
N ILE A 264 -23.25 7.71 0.15
CA ILE A 264 -23.53 6.67 1.16
C ILE A 264 -22.64 6.82 2.39
N VAL A 265 -21.43 7.36 2.22
CA VAL A 265 -20.49 7.58 3.32
C VAL A 265 -20.72 8.97 3.91
N ARG A 266 -20.88 9.03 5.23
CA ARG A 266 -21.04 10.29 5.98
C ARG A 266 -19.84 10.50 6.88
N GLN A 267 -19.31 11.71 6.87
CA GLN A 267 -18.34 12.14 7.87
C GLN A 267 -19.08 12.48 9.17
N ALA A 268 -18.60 11.94 10.29
CA ALA A 268 -19.09 12.36 11.58
C ALA A 268 -18.60 13.79 11.87
N ASN A 269 -19.51 14.70 12.10
CA ASN A 269 -19.18 16.06 12.55
C ASN A 269 -18.97 16.02 14.05
N PHE A 270 -17.72 16.03 14.48
CA PHE A 270 -17.39 16.30 15.88
C PHE A 270 -17.38 17.82 16.07
N HIS A 271 -18.40 18.35 16.77
CA HIS A 271 -18.33 19.69 17.28
C HIS A 271 -17.57 19.63 18.61
N TRP A 272 -16.41 20.25 18.67
CA TRP A 272 -15.63 20.46 19.89
C TRP A 272 -16.13 21.68 20.62
#